data_c03b3d4ecc00054240a364b274a7e2e1
#
_entry.id   c03b3d4ecc00054240a364b274a7e2e1
#
_cell.length_a   1.000
_cell.length_b   1.000
_cell.length_c   1.000
_cell.angle_alpha   90.00
_cell.angle_beta   90.00
_cell.angle_gamma   90.00
#
_symmetry.space_group_name_H-M   'P 1'
#
loop_
_entity.id
_entity.type
_entity.pdbx_description
1 polymer ?
#
loop_
_entity_poly.entity_id
_entity_poly.type
_entity_poly.pdbx_seq_one_letter_code
_entity_poly.pdbx_strand_id
1 'polypeptide(L)'
;MIKTCLRYFGGFISAQEKWLNKMAKKGYKLVKAGKLMYKFESCDKGKYQYCVDFIADKSHRDAESYKQFLEGCGYTVYYKNVNLGLSFGKVRFRPWAKGSGKVSSDFTTMYKELLIVEKLNDGKPFELHTSNEDKISYYKNWRNIWLTYFALFALMSLIFLFNPIVSIVLGALGICALIPVIAYQVQIGKI
;
A
#
# COMPACT_ATOMS: atom_id res chain seq x y z
N MET A 1 -20.39 8.47 18.20
CA MET A 1 -19.07 8.96 18.69
C MET A 1 -18.05 8.79 17.57
N ILE A 2 -17.29 9.87 17.23
CA ILE A 2 -16.24 9.81 16.20
C ILE A 2 -14.91 9.48 16.87
N LYS A 3 -14.19 8.48 16.33
CA LYS A 3 -12.84 8.08 16.75
C LYS A 3 -11.85 8.39 15.65
N THR A 4 -10.79 9.13 15.97
CA THR A 4 -9.69 9.41 15.06
C THR A 4 -8.49 8.55 15.42
N CYS A 5 -7.91 7.86 14.42
CA CYS A 5 -6.72 7.03 14.58
C CYS A 5 -5.62 7.51 13.64
N LEU A 6 -4.41 7.69 14.15
CA LEU A 6 -3.22 7.94 13.35
C LEU A 6 -2.54 6.60 13.07
N ARG A 7 -2.36 6.23 11.79
CA ARG A 7 -1.74 4.95 11.42
C ARG A 7 -0.97 5.05 10.11
N TYR A 8 0.24 4.50 10.11
CA TYR A 8 1.09 4.32 8.95
C TYR A 8 1.32 2.83 8.70
N PHE A 9 1.20 2.39 7.45
CA PHE A 9 1.31 0.97 7.08
C PHE A 9 2.54 0.66 6.22
N GLY A 10 3.32 1.66 5.83
CA GLY A 10 4.54 1.46 5.04
C GLY A 10 4.35 0.70 3.72
N GLY A 11 3.16 0.82 3.10
CA GLY A 11 2.82 0.10 1.88
C GLY A 11 2.36 -1.34 2.07
N PHE A 12 2.22 -1.83 3.31
CA PHE A 12 1.68 -3.16 3.59
C PHE A 12 0.16 -3.16 3.49
N ILE A 13 -0.37 -3.39 2.28
CA ILE A 13 -1.81 -3.37 1.95
C ILE A 13 -2.57 -4.38 2.81
N SER A 14 -2.07 -5.61 2.91
CA SER A 14 -2.70 -6.67 3.71
C SER A 14 -2.74 -6.35 5.20
N ALA A 15 -1.74 -5.62 5.73
CA ALA A 15 -1.75 -5.18 7.12
C ALA A 15 -2.80 -4.09 7.36
N GLN A 16 -2.99 -3.18 6.40
CA GLN A 16 -4.02 -2.15 6.44
C GLN A 16 -5.41 -2.77 6.42
N GLU A 17 -5.66 -3.73 5.52
CA GLU A 17 -6.92 -4.46 5.41
C GLU A 17 -7.26 -5.20 6.70
N LYS A 18 -6.30 -5.97 7.25
CA LYS A 18 -6.47 -6.67 8.53
C LYS A 18 -6.80 -5.71 9.67
N TRP A 19 -6.15 -4.54 9.69
CA TRP A 19 -6.42 -3.54 10.74
C TRP A 19 -7.81 -2.92 10.59
N LEU A 20 -8.26 -2.59 9.38
CA LEU A 20 -9.61 -2.07 9.12
C LEU A 20 -10.67 -3.08 9.56
N ASN A 21 -10.50 -4.35 9.21
CA ASN A 21 -11.40 -5.43 9.63
C ASN A 21 -11.38 -5.64 11.16
N LYS A 22 -10.22 -5.45 11.82
CA LYS A 22 -10.14 -5.45 13.28
C LYS A 22 -10.90 -4.28 13.90
N MET A 23 -10.91 -3.10 13.26
CA MET A 23 -11.70 -1.95 13.71
C MET A 23 -13.20 -2.22 13.55
N ALA A 24 -13.64 -2.82 12.43
CA ALA A 24 -15.03 -3.22 12.22
C ALA A 24 -15.51 -4.23 13.26
N LYS A 25 -14.69 -5.24 13.58
CA LYS A 25 -15.00 -6.21 14.67
C LYS A 25 -15.14 -5.55 16.04
N LYS A 26 -14.52 -4.39 16.26
CA LYS A 26 -14.67 -3.60 17.50
C LYS A 26 -15.88 -2.65 17.49
N GLY A 27 -16.65 -2.61 16.41
CA GLY A 27 -17.82 -1.74 16.28
C GLY A 27 -17.46 -0.33 15.77
N TYR A 28 -16.52 -0.23 14.83
CA TYR A 28 -16.14 1.02 14.20
C TYR A 28 -16.26 0.93 12.68
N LYS A 29 -17.04 1.85 12.08
CA LYS A 29 -17.20 2.03 10.65
C LYS A 29 -16.28 3.15 10.16
N LEU A 30 -15.60 2.94 9.03
CA LEU A 30 -14.77 3.97 8.41
C LEU A 30 -15.64 5.08 7.83
N VAL A 31 -15.32 6.34 8.16
CA VAL A 31 -15.99 7.53 7.61
C VAL A 31 -15.05 8.26 6.65
N LYS A 32 -13.76 8.30 6.98
CA LYS A 32 -12.77 9.00 6.15
C LYS A 32 -11.39 8.35 6.28
N ALA A 33 -10.75 8.12 5.13
CA ALA A 33 -9.35 7.70 5.03
C ALA A 33 -8.52 8.89 4.53
N GLY A 34 -7.77 9.54 5.43
CA GLY A 34 -6.82 10.58 5.07
C GLY A 34 -5.42 10.02 4.82
N LYS A 35 -4.42 10.91 4.69
CA LYS A 35 -3.02 10.49 4.43
C LYS A 35 -2.48 9.56 5.52
N LEU A 36 -2.54 9.96 6.79
CA LEU A 36 -2.17 9.15 7.96
C LEU A 36 -3.32 8.96 8.94
N MET A 37 -4.35 9.81 8.84
CA MET A 37 -5.50 9.81 9.75
C MET A 37 -6.67 9.02 9.17
N TYR A 38 -7.29 8.22 10.02
CA TYR A 38 -8.52 7.50 9.75
C TYR A 38 -9.57 7.98 10.75
N LYS A 39 -10.76 8.32 10.25
CA LYS A 39 -11.90 8.67 11.09
C LYS A 39 -12.93 7.56 11.03
N PHE A 40 -13.39 7.16 12.19
CA PHE A 40 -14.40 6.11 12.37
C PHE A 40 -15.58 6.65 13.16
N GLU A 41 -16.75 6.09 12.89
CA GLU A 41 -17.93 6.25 13.72
C GLU A 41 -18.28 4.94 14.43
N SER A 42 -18.95 5.03 15.58
CA SER A 42 -19.40 3.84 16.29
C SER A 42 -20.56 3.18 15.53
N CYS A 43 -20.53 1.85 15.42
CA CYS A 43 -21.57 1.02 14.81
C CYS A 43 -21.65 -0.32 15.53
N ASP A 44 -22.53 -1.21 15.07
CA ASP A 44 -22.61 -2.58 15.56
C ASP A 44 -21.32 -3.34 15.26
N LYS A 45 -20.88 -4.19 16.19
CA LYS A 45 -19.65 -4.98 16.05
C LYS A 45 -19.75 -5.94 14.89
N GLY A 46 -18.73 -5.91 14.01
CA GLY A 46 -18.63 -6.80 12.86
C GLY A 46 -19.64 -6.55 11.75
N LYS A 47 -20.38 -5.43 11.77
CA LYS A 47 -21.39 -5.07 10.76
C LYS A 47 -20.80 -4.83 9.37
N TYR A 48 -19.56 -4.36 9.29
CA TYR A 48 -18.89 -4.03 8.05
C TYR A 48 -17.63 -4.89 7.85
N GLN A 49 -17.28 -5.06 6.59
CA GLN A 49 -16.07 -5.76 6.14
C GLN A 49 -15.36 -4.91 5.09
N TYR A 50 -14.03 -4.92 5.12
CA TYR A 50 -13.17 -4.12 4.26
C TYR A 50 -12.26 -4.98 3.42
N CYS A 51 -12.10 -4.60 2.15
CA CYS A 51 -11.05 -5.06 1.26
C CYS A 51 -10.24 -3.85 0.79
N VAL A 52 -8.93 -4.00 0.62
CA VAL A 52 -8.07 -2.93 0.12
C VAL A 52 -7.49 -3.38 -1.22
N ASP A 53 -7.76 -2.60 -2.26
CA ASP A 53 -7.34 -2.88 -3.62
C ASP A 53 -6.29 -1.87 -4.11
N PHE A 54 -5.36 -2.33 -4.96
CA PHE A 54 -4.29 -1.53 -5.53
C PHE A 54 -4.68 -1.05 -6.94
N ILE A 55 -4.73 0.28 -7.13
CA ILE A 55 -5.18 0.88 -8.39
C ILE A 55 -4.15 1.82 -9.03
N ALA A 56 -2.94 1.93 -8.46
CA ALA A 56 -1.95 2.88 -8.97
C ALA A 56 -1.44 2.56 -10.38
N ASP A 57 -1.59 1.33 -10.86
CA ASP A 57 -1.23 0.89 -12.21
C ASP A 57 -2.34 1.18 -13.24
N LYS A 58 -3.54 1.52 -12.79
CA LYS A 58 -4.67 1.86 -13.66
C LYS A 58 -4.58 3.31 -14.13
N SER A 59 -5.08 3.58 -15.34
CA SER A 59 -5.28 4.96 -15.77
C SER A 59 -6.30 5.67 -14.88
N HIS A 60 -6.33 7.00 -14.88
CA HIS A 60 -7.32 7.75 -14.11
C HIS A 60 -8.75 7.35 -14.49
N ARG A 61 -9.00 7.23 -15.79
CA ARG A 61 -10.31 6.85 -16.33
C ARG A 61 -10.72 5.45 -15.85
N ASP A 62 -9.81 4.48 -15.93
CA ASP A 62 -10.09 3.10 -15.53
C ASP A 62 -10.31 2.99 -14.03
N ALA A 63 -9.51 3.72 -13.23
CA ALA A 63 -9.67 3.75 -11.77
C ALA A 63 -11.00 4.37 -11.35
N GLU A 64 -11.46 5.44 -12.02
CA GLU A 64 -12.74 6.08 -11.74
C GLU A 64 -13.92 5.20 -12.21
N SER A 65 -13.82 4.58 -13.39
CA SER A 65 -14.82 3.63 -13.89
C SER A 65 -14.95 2.41 -12.98
N TYR A 66 -13.80 1.91 -12.48
CA TYR A 66 -13.78 0.79 -11.54
C TYR A 66 -14.42 1.16 -10.19
N LYS A 67 -14.14 2.36 -9.68
CA LYS A 67 -14.79 2.87 -8.47
C LYS A 67 -16.30 2.96 -8.66
N GLN A 68 -16.77 3.56 -9.77
CA GLN A 68 -18.20 3.67 -10.07
C GLN A 68 -18.87 2.31 -10.19
N PHE A 69 -18.20 1.33 -10.80
CA PHE A 69 -18.69 -0.05 -10.87
C PHE A 69 -18.88 -0.64 -9.45
N LEU A 70 -17.89 -0.48 -8.57
CA LEU A 70 -18.00 -0.98 -7.18
C LEU A 70 -19.12 -0.28 -6.41
N GLU A 71 -19.29 1.04 -6.59
CA GLU A 71 -20.39 1.80 -5.98
C GLU A 71 -21.75 1.35 -6.55
N GLY A 72 -21.83 1.03 -7.84
CA GLY A 72 -23.01 0.43 -8.48
C GLY A 72 -23.36 -0.96 -7.93
N CYS A 73 -22.38 -1.72 -7.43
CA CYS A 73 -22.59 -2.97 -6.71
C CYS A 73 -23.03 -2.78 -5.25
N GLY A 74 -23.24 -1.53 -4.80
CA GLY A 74 -23.68 -1.21 -3.43
C GLY A 74 -22.56 -1.12 -2.40
N TYR A 75 -21.30 -1.09 -2.83
CA TYR A 75 -20.15 -0.91 -1.94
C TYR A 75 -19.88 0.57 -1.66
N THR A 76 -19.34 0.88 -0.50
CA THR A 76 -18.79 2.21 -0.21
C THR A 76 -17.28 2.21 -0.48
N VAL A 77 -16.80 3.17 -1.27
CA VAL A 77 -15.41 3.19 -1.73
C VAL A 77 -14.69 4.46 -1.29
N TYR A 78 -13.50 4.29 -0.70
CA TYR A 78 -12.65 5.39 -0.26
C TYR A 78 -11.30 5.33 -0.98
N TYR A 79 -10.88 6.46 -1.53
CA TYR A 79 -9.51 6.60 -2.02
C TYR A 79 -8.50 6.69 -0.89
N LYS A 80 -7.33 6.09 -1.10
CA LYS A 80 -6.24 6.11 -0.13
C LYS A 80 -4.88 6.21 -0.82
N ASN A 81 -3.96 6.90 -0.16
CA ASN A 81 -2.58 7.03 -0.58
C ASN A 81 -1.71 5.98 0.14
N VAL A 82 -0.78 5.34 -0.58
CA VAL A 82 0.21 4.40 -0.02
C VAL A 82 1.23 5.14 0.89
N ASN A 83 1.45 6.44 0.67
CA ASN A 83 2.40 7.30 1.39
C ASN A 83 3.88 6.93 1.21
N LEU A 84 4.24 6.30 0.12
CA LEU A 84 5.61 5.87 -0.19
C LEU A 84 6.18 6.54 -1.46
N GLY A 85 5.46 7.45 -2.10
CA GLY A 85 5.93 8.15 -3.28
C GLY A 85 6.77 9.38 -2.94
N LEU A 86 7.73 9.68 -3.80
CA LEU A 86 8.46 10.94 -3.79
C LEU A 86 7.69 11.96 -4.63
N SER A 87 7.47 13.15 -4.07
CA SER A 87 6.80 14.25 -4.77
C SER A 87 7.75 15.41 -4.93
N PHE A 88 7.94 15.87 -6.19
CA PHE A 88 8.72 17.05 -6.53
C PHE A 88 7.82 18.03 -7.29
N GLY A 89 7.41 19.12 -6.63
CA GLY A 89 6.46 20.07 -7.20
C GLY A 89 5.15 19.38 -7.59
N LYS A 90 4.80 19.45 -8.88
CA LYS A 90 3.58 18.84 -9.46
C LYS A 90 3.74 17.38 -9.87
N VAL A 91 4.94 16.81 -9.72
CA VAL A 91 5.22 15.43 -10.16
C VAL A 91 5.37 14.52 -8.96
N ARG A 92 4.70 13.36 -9.01
CA ARG A 92 4.84 12.29 -8.03
C ARG A 92 5.45 11.07 -8.69
N PHE A 93 6.57 10.62 -8.17
CA PHE A 93 7.23 9.40 -8.59
C PHE A 93 6.84 8.23 -7.69
N ARG A 94 6.41 7.13 -8.31
CA ARG A 94 5.95 5.90 -7.68
C ARG A 94 6.76 4.72 -8.22
N PRO A 95 7.93 4.42 -7.65
CA PRO A 95 8.84 3.40 -8.20
C PRO A 95 8.23 1.99 -8.21
N TRP A 96 7.24 1.73 -7.37
CA TRP A 96 6.54 0.44 -7.25
C TRP A 96 5.42 0.25 -8.28
N ALA A 97 4.98 1.29 -8.97
CA ALA A 97 3.94 1.20 -9.98
C ALA A 97 4.52 0.75 -11.34
N LYS A 98 3.68 0.24 -12.22
CA LYS A 98 4.05 -0.18 -13.57
C LYS A 98 3.67 0.86 -14.62
N GLY A 99 4.38 0.83 -15.74
CA GLY A 99 4.05 1.64 -16.92
C GLY A 99 3.83 3.11 -16.61
N SER A 100 2.72 3.68 -17.07
CA SER A 100 2.33 5.07 -16.86
C SER A 100 2.03 5.41 -15.39
N GLY A 101 1.78 4.41 -14.56
CA GLY A 101 1.57 4.57 -13.12
C GLY A 101 2.79 5.08 -12.36
N LYS A 102 4.03 4.91 -12.92
CA LYS A 102 5.28 5.32 -12.26
C LYS A 102 5.38 6.81 -12.02
N VAL A 103 4.84 7.62 -12.91
CA VAL A 103 4.88 9.08 -12.82
C VAL A 103 3.46 9.63 -12.89
N SER A 104 3.07 10.41 -11.91
CA SER A 104 1.79 11.11 -11.90
C SER A 104 2.07 12.61 -11.83
N SER A 105 1.62 13.34 -12.84
CA SER A 105 1.63 14.81 -12.90
C SER A 105 0.25 15.40 -12.68
N ASP A 106 -0.78 14.57 -12.62
CA ASP A 106 -2.15 14.99 -12.41
C ASP A 106 -2.50 14.96 -10.92
N PHE A 107 -2.90 16.12 -10.38
CA PHE A 107 -3.34 16.25 -8.99
C PHE A 107 -4.55 15.37 -8.64
N THR A 108 -5.37 15.02 -9.61
CA THR A 108 -6.56 14.19 -9.39
C THR A 108 -6.22 12.75 -9.07
N THR A 109 -5.07 12.25 -9.58
CA THR A 109 -4.59 10.87 -9.37
C THR A 109 -3.44 10.78 -8.38
N MET A 110 -2.78 11.91 -8.06
CA MET A 110 -1.52 11.95 -7.32
C MET A 110 -1.57 11.22 -5.96
N TYR A 111 -2.75 11.16 -5.33
CA TYR A 111 -2.94 10.56 -4.01
C TYR A 111 -3.95 9.42 -3.99
N LYS A 112 -4.36 8.92 -5.16
CA LYS A 112 -5.33 7.85 -5.33
C LYS A 112 -4.60 6.57 -5.79
N GLU A 113 -4.00 5.85 -4.87
CA GLU A 113 -3.17 4.68 -5.16
C GLU A 113 -3.83 3.37 -4.72
N LEU A 114 -4.73 3.47 -3.74
CA LEU A 114 -5.51 2.37 -3.20
C LEU A 114 -6.99 2.73 -3.15
N LEU A 115 -7.85 1.73 -3.27
CA LEU A 115 -9.25 1.78 -2.89
C LEU A 115 -9.44 0.99 -1.60
N ILE A 116 -10.09 1.58 -0.61
CA ILE A 116 -10.66 0.87 0.52
C ILE A 116 -12.13 0.67 0.20
N VAL A 117 -12.54 -0.57 0.02
CA VAL A 117 -13.91 -0.96 -0.30
C VAL A 117 -14.57 -1.51 0.93
N GLU A 118 -15.74 -0.98 1.29
CA GLU A 118 -16.55 -1.37 2.43
C GLU A 118 -17.81 -2.05 1.93
N LYS A 119 -18.17 -3.19 2.52
CA LYS A 119 -19.50 -3.81 2.38
C LYS A 119 -20.10 -4.17 3.73
N LEU A 120 -21.39 -4.45 3.75
CA LEU A 120 -22.02 -5.13 4.87
C LEU A 120 -21.45 -6.54 5.00
N ASN A 121 -21.14 -6.95 6.21
CA ASN A 121 -20.59 -8.27 6.48
C ASN A 121 -21.67 -9.34 6.32
N ASP A 122 -21.49 -10.20 5.34
CA ASP A 122 -22.35 -11.35 5.03
C ASP A 122 -21.77 -12.68 5.54
N GLY A 123 -20.69 -12.63 6.34
CA GLY A 123 -19.98 -13.80 6.86
C GLY A 123 -19.08 -14.50 5.84
N LYS A 124 -19.07 -14.07 4.59
CA LYS A 124 -18.20 -14.64 3.53
C LYS A 124 -16.91 -13.85 3.41
N PRO A 125 -15.80 -14.48 2.98
CA PRO A 125 -14.57 -13.75 2.65
C PRO A 125 -14.85 -12.64 1.64
N PHE A 126 -14.28 -11.45 1.88
CA PHE A 126 -14.42 -10.33 0.96
C PHE A 126 -13.17 -10.22 0.10
N GLU A 127 -13.24 -10.72 -1.12
CA GLU A 127 -12.18 -10.67 -2.11
C GLU A 127 -12.70 -9.99 -3.37
N LEU A 128 -11.89 -9.09 -3.92
CA LEU A 128 -12.12 -8.48 -5.23
C LEU A 128 -11.28 -9.24 -6.26
N HIS A 129 -11.86 -9.68 -7.36
CA HIS A 129 -11.24 -10.59 -8.32
C HIS A 129 -9.91 -10.13 -8.93
N THR A 130 -9.63 -8.83 -8.98
CA THR A 130 -8.38 -8.27 -9.51
C THR A 130 -7.31 -8.05 -8.44
N SER A 131 -7.63 -8.27 -7.16
CA SER A 131 -6.84 -7.78 -6.05
C SER A 131 -5.57 -8.61 -5.77
N ASN A 132 -5.57 -9.91 -5.99
CA ASN A 132 -4.46 -10.75 -5.57
C ASN A 132 -3.26 -10.66 -6.53
N GLU A 133 -3.48 -10.68 -7.84
CA GLU A 133 -2.41 -10.54 -8.83
C GLU A 133 -1.75 -9.16 -8.76
N ASP A 134 -2.56 -8.09 -8.64
CA ASP A 134 -2.09 -6.73 -8.50
C ASP A 134 -1.32 -6.53 -7.19
N LYS A 135 -1.79 -7.11 -6.07
CA LYS A 135 -1.07 -7.10 -4.78
C LYS A 135 0.26 -7.86 -4.86
N ILE A 136 0.29 -9.04 -5.48
CA ILE A 136 1.51 -9.82 -5.69
C ILE A 136 2.50 -9.02 -6.54
N SER A 137 2.04 -8.44 -7.63
CA SER A 137 2.85 -7.62 -8.51
C SER A 137 3.45 -6.41 -7.79
N TYR A 138 2.65 -5.70 -7.01
CA TYR A 138 3.07 -4.58 -6.18
C TYR A 138 4.16 -4.99 -5.17
N TYR A 139 3.98 -6.09 -4.43
CA TYR A 139 4.98 -6.58 -3.47
C TYR A 139 6.25 -7.07 -4.15
N LYS A 140 6.16 -7.72 -5.34
CA LYS A 140 7.33 -8.09 -6.14
C LYS A 140 8.14 -6.86 -6.58
N ASN A 141 7.48 -5.78 -7.00
CA ASN A 141 8.15 -4.54 -7.38
C ASN A 141 8.91 -3.93 -6.19
N TRP A 142 8.29 -3.85 -5.02
CA TRP A 142 8.96 -3.38 -3.81
C TRP A 142 10.13 -4.24 -3.39
N ARG A 143 9.95 -5.56 -3.37
CA ARG A 143 11.04 -6.51 -3.10
C ARG A 143 12.22 -6.29 -4.03
N ASN A 144 11.96 -6.14 -5.33
CA ASN A 144 13.02 -5.95 -6.33
C ASN A 144 13.75 -4.61 -6.16
N ILE A 145 13.06 -3.52 -5.80
CA ILE A 145 13.67 -2.24 -5.47
C ILE A 145 14.66 -2.39 -4.30
N TRP A 146 14.25 -3.05 -3.23
CA TRP A 146 15.11 -3.27 -2.07
C TRP A 146 16.27 -4.23 -2.36
N LEU A 147 16.06 -5.24 -3.22
CA LEU A 147 17.14 -6.10 -3.73
C LEU A 147 18.18 -5.30 -4.52
N THR A 148 17.74 -4.34 -5.33
CA THR A 148 18.64 -3.44 -6.06
C THR A 148 19.50 -2.59 -5.10
N TYR A 149 18.89 -2.03 -4.04
CA TYR A 149 19.65 -1.31 -3.02
C TYR A 149 20.63 -2.22 -2.29
N PHE A 150 20.22 -3.43 -1.92
CA PHE A 150 21.14 -4.42 -1.33
C PHE A 150 22.33 -4.68 -2.23
N ALA A 151 22.11 -4.99 -3.53
CA ALA A 151 23.17 -5.26 -4.48
C ALA A 151 24.10 -4.05 -4.67
N LEU A 152 23.55 -2.83 -4.72
CA LEU A 152 24.31 -1.60 -4.82
C LEU A 152 25.21 -1.39 -3.59
N PHE A 153 24.69 -1.51 -2.39
CA PHE A 153 25.46 -1.34 -1.16
C PHE A 153 26.53 -2.43 -1.01
N ALA A 154 26.21 -3.68 -1.37
CA ALA A 154 27.18 -4.77 -1.36
C ALA A 154 28.33 -4.52 -2.33
N LEU A 155 28.03 -4.10 -3.58
CA LEU A 155 29.04 -3.75 -4.56
C LEU A 155 29.93 -2.56 -4.08
N MET A 156 29.29 -1.51 -3.56
CA MET A 156 30.03 -0.36 -3.03
C MET A 156 30.90 -0.75 -1.82
N SER A 157 30.44 -1.62 -0.94
CA SER A 157 31.23 -2.15 0.18
C SER A 157 32.49 -2.87 -0.32
N LEU A 158 32.40 -3.64 -1.41
CA LEU A 158 33.56 -4.30 -2.04
C LEU A 158 34.53 -3.30 -2.69
N ILE A 159 34.02 -2.28 -3.38
CA ILE A 159 34.86 -1.24 -4.01
C ILE A 159 35.64 -0.46 -2.94
N PHE A 160 35.05 -0.18 -1.80
CA PHE A 160 35.66 0.60 -0.73
C PHE A 160 36.41 -0.25 0.34
N LEU A 161 36.86 -1.46 -0.01
CA LEU A 161 37.64 -2.32 0.91
C LEU A 161 38.93 -1.66 1.43
N PHE A 162 39.50 -0.72 0.67
CA PHE A 162 40.67 0.05 1.11
C PHE A 162 40.38 1.02 2.27
N ASN A 163 39.11 1.32 2.55
CA ASN A 163 38.66 2.08 3.70
C ASN A 163 37.71 1.22 4.54
N PRO A 164 38.22 0.53 5.61
CA PRO A 164 37.42 -0.46 6.32
C PRO A 164 36.17 0.12 7.00
N ILE A 165 36.25 1.37 7.47
CA ILE A 165 35.09 2.03 8.09
C ILE A 165 33.96 2.20 7.08
N VAL A 166 34.27 2.74 5.90
CA VAL A 166 33.26 2.95 4.83
C VAL A 166 32.71 1.62 4.35
N SER A 167 33.57 0.60 4.15
CA SER A 167 33.14 -0.73 3.74
C SER A 167 32.19 -1.37 4.73
N ILE A 168 32.50 -1.32 6.03
CA ILE A 168 31.64 -1.88 7.08
C ILE A 168 30.28 -1.16 7.13
N VAL A 169 30.27 0.17 7.03
CA VAL A 169 29.01 0.95 7.06
C VAL A 169 28.14 0.60 5.86
N LEU A 170 28.71 0.53 4.65
CA LEU A 170 28.00 0.15 3.43
C LEU A 170 27.47 -1.29 3.51
N GLY A 171 28.28 -2.21 4.01
CA GLY A 171 27.85 -3.60 4.25
C GLY A 171 26.68 -3.69 5.22
N ALA A 172 26.72 -2.95 6.32
CA ALA A 172 25.62 -2.88 7.28
C ALA A 172 24.33 -2.31 6.67
N LEU A 173 24.43 -1.25 5.86
CA LEU A 173 23.29 -0.69 5.12
C LEU A 173 22.70 -1.71 4.14
N GLY A 174 23.57 -2.48 3.46
CA GLY A 174 23.12 -3.59 2.59
C GLY A 174 22.33 -4.64 3.38
N ILE A 175 22.84 -5.09 4.51
CA ILE A 175 22.14 -6.07 5.37
C ILE A 175 20.78 -5.50 5.84
N CYS A 176 20.73 -4.24 6.25
CA CYS A 176 19.46 -3.58 6.60
C CYS A 176 18.45 -3.56 5.43
N ALA A 177 18.91 -3.44 4.19
CA ALA A 177 18.05 -3.47 3.01
C ALA A 177 17.41 -4.86 2.76
N LEU A 178 17.95 -5.95 3.32
CA LEU A 178 17.34 -7.28 3.25
C LEU A 178 16.08 -7.42 4.12
N ILE A 179 15.95 -6.64 5.18
CA ILE A 179 14.78 -6.69 6.07
C ILE A 179 13.47 -6.48 5.30
N PRO A 180 13.30 -5.39 4.53
CA PRO A 180 12.09 -5.21 3.72
C PRO A 180 11.95 -6.24 2.59
N VAL A 181 13.07 -6.76 2.01
CA VAL A 181 13.01 -7.84 1.03
C VAL A 181 12.29 -9.06 1.59
N ILE A 182 12.71 -9.51 2.78
CA ILE A 182 12.11 -10.65 3.48
C ILE A 182 10.66 -10.34 3.83
N ALA A 183 10.39 -9.14 4.35
CA ALA A 183 9.04 -8.74 4.71
C ALA A 183 8.07 -8.79 3.52
N TYR A 184 8.46 -8.28 2.35
CA TYR A 184 7.63 -8.34 1.14
C TYR A 184 7.52 -9.76 0.58
N GLN A 185 8.59 -10.58 0.65
CA GLN A 185 8.54 -11.97 0.24
C GLN A 185 7.54 -12.77 1.08
N VAL A 186 7.51 -12.55 2.39
CA VAL A 186 6.53 -13.17 3.30
C VAL A 186 5.09 -12.72 2.98
N GLN A 187 4.88 -11.47 2.56
CA GLN A 187 3.55 -11.01 2.14
C GLN A 187 3.10 -11.70 0.85
N ILE A 188 3.99 -11.90 -0.13
CA ILE A 188 3.70 -12.63 -1.37
C ILE A 188 3.26 -14.07 -1.08
N GLY A 189 3.93 -14.74 -0.14
CA GLY A 189 3.58 -16.12 0.21
C GLY A 189 2.30 -16.28 1.04
N LYS A 190 1.67 -15.17 1.47
CA LYS A 190 0.41 -15.18 2.25
C LYS A 190 -0.84 -14.84 1.42
N ILE A 191 -0.67 -14.52 0.15
CA ILE A 191 -1.71 -14.24 -0.83
C ILE A 191 -1.98 -15.49 -1.67
#